data_20d995897b735f6814baa99453f2c2b7
#
_entry.id   20d995897b735f6814baa99453f2c2b7
#
_cell.length_a   1.000
_cell.length_b   1.000
_cell.length_c   1.000
_cell.angle_alpha   90.00
_cell.angle_beta   90.00
_cell.angle_gamma   90.00
#
_symmetry.space_group_name_H-M   'P 1'
#
loop_
_entity.id
_entity.type
_entity.pdbx_description
1 polymer ?
#
loop_
_entity_poly.entity_id
_entity_poly.type
_entity_poly.pdbx_seq_one_letter_code
_entity_poly.pdbx_strand_id
1 'polypeptide(L)'
;KAGRYRWVAENFRFFGAPVGLFFVIDRRMGHGQWAHLGMFMLAVMLAAEAHGLATCPQEAWAKVRRTLHAHLGLGEDELLYCGMALGYADEEHPSAAM
;
A
#
# COMPACT_ATOMS: atom_id res chain seq x y z
N LYS A 1 -9.80 10.29 -20.69
CA LYS A 1 -8.42 9.78 -20.56
C LYS A 1 -7.61 10.54 -19.51
N ALA A 2 -7.70 11.88 -19.51
CA ALA A 2 -6.98 12.70 -18.54
C ALA A 2 -7.41 12.40 -17.11
N GLY A 3 -8.70 12.17 -16.86
CA GLY A 3 -9.22 11.81 -15.55
C GLY A 3 -8.72 10.47 -15.07
N ARG A 4 -8.56 9.51 -16.00
CA ARG A 4 -8.03 8.19 -15.66
C ARG A 4 -6.58 8.27 -15.21
N TYR A 5 -5.77 9.07 -15.89
CA TYR A 5 -4.36 9.23 -15.52
C TYR A 5 -4.21 9.93 -14.17
N ARG A 6 -5.05 10.92 -13.90
CA ARG A 6 -5.07 11.58 -12.59
C ARG A 6 -5.43 10.62 -11.49
N TRP A 7 -6.42 9.78 -11.73
CA TRP A 7 -6.87 8.78 -10.77
C TRP A 7 -5.75 7.80 -10.45
N VAL A 8 -5.05 7.29 -11.48
CA VAL A 8 -3.92 6.39 -11.29
C VAL A 8 -2.78 7.10 -10.55
N ALA A 9 -2.50 8.37 -10.90
CA ALA A 9 -1.43 9.13 -10.26
C ALA A 9 -1.65 9.37 -8.78
N GLU A 10 -2.91 9.43 -8.32
CA GLU A 10 -3.21 9.60 -6.90
C GLU A 10 -2.70 8.45 -6.04
N ASN A 11 -2.48 7.24 -6.62
CA ASN A 11 -1.82 6.16 -5.91
C ASN A 11 -0.48 6.60 -5.33
N PHE A 12 0.29 7.40 -6.08
CA PHE A 12 1.63 7.80 -5.67
C PHE A 12 1.63 8.96 -4.66
N ARG A 13 0.45 9.40 -4.28
CA ARG A 13 0.23 10.36 -3.19
C ARG A 13 -0.51 9.73 -2.03
N PHE A 14 -0.63 8.40 -2.01
CA PHE A 14 -1.42 7.66 -1.03
C PHE A 14 -2.87 8.16 -0.94
N PHE A 15 -3.42 8.63 -2.08
CA PHE A 15 -4.76 9.20 -2.15
C PHE A 15 -4.99 10.33 -1.13
N GLY A 16 -3.92 11.08 -0.81
CA GLY A 16 -4.01 12.17 0.16
C GLY A 16 -4.00 11.74 1.62
N ALA A 17 -3.79 10.46 1.89
CA ALA A 17 -3.73 9.95 3.27
C ALA A 17 -2.50 10.51 4.01
N PRO A 18 -2.61 10.74 5.32
CA PRO A 18 -1.51 11.29 6.11
C PRO A 18 -0.37 10.30 6.34
N VAL A 19 -0.61 9.00 6.20
CA VAL A 19 0.40 7.97 6.43
C VAL A 19 0.43 7.00 5.27
N GLY A 20 1.65 6.67 4.84
CA GLY A 20 1.89 5.63 3.85
C GLY A 20 2.73 4.53 4.48
N LEU A 21 2.36 3.29 4.22
CA LEU A 21 3.08 2.12 4.68
C LEU A 21 3.64 1.39 3.48
N PHE A 22 4.84 0.81 3.63
CA PHE A 22 5.42 -0.06 2.63
C PHE A 22 5.69 -1.42 3.26
N PHE A 23 5.25 -2.46 2.57
CA PHE A 23 5.44 -3.84 3.01
C PHE A 23 6.56 -4.48 2.22
N VAL A 24 7.54 -4.99 2.94
CA VAL A 24 8.78 -5.53 2.37
C VAL A 24 8.90 -6.99 2.79
N ILE A 25 9.36 -7.82 1.88
CA ILE A 25 9.54 -9.24 2.15
C ILE A 25 10.97 -9.63 1.74
N ASP A 26 11.53 -10.64 2.41
CA ASP A 26 12.81 -11.19 2.03
C ASP A 26 12.63 -11.98 0.73
N ARG A 27 13.30 -11.54 -0.34
CA ARG A 27 13.12 -12.17 -1.66
C ARG A 27 13.62 -13.62 -1.73
N ARG A 28 14.42 -14.04 -0.76
CA ARG A 28 14.92 -15.41 -0.71
C ARG A 28 13.87 -16.40 -0.19
N MET A 29 12.81 -15.89 0.41
CA MET A 29 11.75 -16.71 0.97
C MET A 29 10.82 -17.23 -0.13
N GLY A 30 10.27 -18.42 0.07
CA GLY A 30 9.37 -19.05 -0.91
C GLY A 30 7.94 -18.53 -0.84
N HIS A 31 7.09 -19.15 -1.64
CA HIS A 31 5.70 -18.73 -1.81
C HIS A 31 4.90 -18.71 -0.51
N GLY A 32 5.24 -19.58 0.45
CA GLY A 32 4.57 -19.56 1.76
C GLY A 32 4.72 -18.23 2.48
N GLN A 33 5.85 -17.57 2.32
CA GLN A 33 6.07 -16.27 2.95
C GLN A 33 5.22 -15.17 2.32
N TRP A 34 4.93 -15.27 1.03
CA TRP A 34 4.04 -14.33 0.36
C TRP A 34 2.63 -14.42 0.93
N ALA A 35 2.17 -15.65 1.22
CA ALA A 35 0.87 -15.84 1.86
C ALA A 35 0.85 -15.25 3.28
N HIS A 36 1.93 -15.45 4.03
CA HIS A 36 2.05 -14.88 5.38
C HIS A 36 2.03 -13.35 5.34
N LEU A 37 2.69 -12.75 4.35
CA LEU A 37 2.69 -11.30 4.19
C LEU A 37 1.27 -10.78 3.92
N GLY A 38 0.52 -11.48 3.05
CA GLY A 38 -0.87 -11.11 2.78
C GLY A 38 -1.73 -11.16 4.02
N MET A 39 -1.56 -12.20 4.85
CA MET A 39 -2.27 -12.32 6.12
C MET A 39 -1.90 -11.20 7.09
N PHE A 40 -0.63 -10.83 7.13
CA PHE A 40 -0.17 -9.72 7.97
C PHE A 40 -0.80 -8.40 7.52
N MET A 41 -0.83 -8.17 6.20
CA MET A 41 -1.46 -6.96 5.66
C MET A 41 -2.94 -6.88 6.04
N LEU A 42 -3.65 -7.99 5.93
CA LEU A 42 -5.06 -8.03 6.34
C LEU A 42 -5.22 -7.74 7.82
N ALA A 43 -4.34 -8.29 8.66
CA ALA A 43 -4.36 -8.02 10.10
C ALA A 43 -4.17 -6.53 10.38
N VAL A 44 -3.27 -5.87 9.65
CA VAL A 44 -3.06 -4.42 9.77
C VAL A 44 -4.33 -3.67 9.39
N MET A 45 -4.99 -4.08 8.30
CA MET A 45 -6.22 -3.43 7.84
C MET A 45 -7.35 -3.59 8.87
N LEU A 46 -7.51 -4.77 9.44
CA LEU A 46 -8.53 -5.02 10.46
C LEU A 46 -8.25 -4.24 11.74
N ALA A 47 -6.98 -4.20 12.16
CA ALA A 47 -6.59 -3.42 13.34
C ALA A 47 -6.86 -1.93 13.13
N ALA A 48 -6.56 -1.41 11.94
CA ALA A 48 -6.85 -0.02 11.60
C ALA A 48 -8.35 0.26 11.69
N GLU A 49 -9.17 -0.62 11.15
CA GLU A 49 -10.63 -0.50 11.21
C GLU A 49 -11.11 -0.43 12.66
N ALA A 50 -10.56 -1.26 13.54
CA ALA A 50 -10.90 -1.27 14.96
C ALA A 50 -10.58 0.07 15.64
N HIS A 51 -9.62 0.82 15.10
CA HIS A 51 -9.24 2.15 15.61
C HIS A 51 -9.92 3.30 14.85
N GLY A 52 -10.91 2.99 14.02
CA GLY A 52 -11.63 4.02 13.27
C GLY A 52 -10.85 4.57 12.09
N LEU A 53 -9.83 3.86 11.63
CA LEU A 53 -9.01 4.26 10.50
C LEU A 53 -9.36 3.46 9.26
N ALA A 54 -9.07 4.04 8.11
CA ALA A 54 -9.26 3.39 6.81
C ALA A 54 -7.92 3.08 6.17
N THR A 55 -7.88 2.02 5.39
CA THR A 55 -6.68 1.62 4.67
C THR A 55 -7.00 1.36 3.20
N CYS A 56 -5.98 1.46 2.36
CA CYS A 56 -6.09 1.11 0.96
C CYS A 56 -4.78 0.50 0.49
N PRO A 57 -4.72 -0.83 0.26
CA PRO A 57 -3.53 -1.46 -0.29
C PRO A 57 -3.28 -0.95 -1.72
N GLN A 58 -2.02 -0.76 -2.06
CA GLN A 58 -1.65 -0.16 -3.32
C GLN A 58 -0.52 -0.96 -3.98
N GLU A 59 -0.88 -1.81 -4.92
CA GLU A 59 0.11 -2.56 -5.71
C GLU A 59 0.88 -1.67 -6.67
N ALA A 60 0.35 -0.48 -6.98
CA ALA A 60 0.97 0.45 -7.92
C ALA A 60 2.43 0.77 -7.57
N TRP A 61 2.76 0.78 -6.29
CA TRP A 61 4.13 1.06 -5.83
C TRP A 61 5.16 0.07 -6.35
N ALA A 62 4.75 -1.17 -6.64
CA ALA A 62 5.65 -2.18 -7.20
C ALA A 62 6.17 -1.78 -8.58
N LYS A 63 5.45 -0.94 -9.31
CA LYS A 63 5.85 -0.47 -10.64
C LYS A 63 7.03 0.49 -10.59
N VAL A 64 7.25 1.14 -9.45
CA VAL A 64 8.37 2.07 -9.25
C VAL A 64 9.33 1.53 -8.19
N ARG A 65 9.41 0.22 -8.10
CA ARG A 65 10.19 -0.48 -7.09
C ARG A 65 11.65 -0.05 -7.02
N ARG A 66 12.30 0.13 -8.16
CA ARG A 66 13.70 0.54 -8.18
C ARG A 66 13.92 1.88 -7.50
N THR A 67 13.08 2.84 -7.81
CA THR A 67 13.14 4.17 -7.23
C THR A 67 12.94 4.10 -5.72
N LEU A 68 11.95 3.32 -5.28
CA LEU A 68 11.64 3.17 -3.87
C LEU A 68 12.74 2.44 -3.11
N HIS A 69 13.34 1.41 -3.70
CA HIS A 69 14.46 0.70 -3.06
C HIS A 69 15.61 1.65 -2.74
N ALA A 70 15.95 2.52 -3.70
CA ALA A 70 17.00 3.52 -3.48
C ALA A 70 16.61 4.52 -2.40
N HIS A 71 15.37 5.02 -2.45
CA HIS A 71 14.88 6.03 -1.51
C HIS A 71 14.78 5.50 -0.08
N LEU A 72 14.29 4.28 0.08
CA LEU A 72 14.08 3.66 1.38
C LEU A 72 15.34 2.98 1.93
N GLY A 73 16.37 2.85 1.11
CA GLY A 73 17.62 2.19 1.53
C GLY A 73 17.48 0.68 1.72
N LEU A 74 16.64 0.05 0.91
CA LEU A 74 16.44 -1.40 1.02
C LEU A 74 17.64 -2.19 0.51
N GLY A 75 17.95 -3.30 1.15
CA GLY A 75 19.03 -4.19 0.76
C GLY A 75 18.64 -5.09 -0.41
N GLU A 76 19.62 -5.84 -0.92
CA GLU A 76 19.42 -6.74 -2.06
C GLU A 76 18.39 -7.83 -1.80
N ASP A 77 18.31 -8.30 -0.56
CA ASP A 77 17.39 -9.37 -0.17
C ASP A 77 16.00 -8.86 0.19
N GLU A 78 15.81 -7.56 0.22
CA GLU A 78 14.54 -6.96 0.57
C GLU A 78 13.79 -6.59 -0.70
N LEU A 79 12.54 -7.03 -0.79
CA LEU A 79 11.70 -6.78 -1.95
C LEU A 79 10.44 -6.03 -1.52
N LEU A 80 10.22 -4.87 -2.11
CA LEU A 80 9.00 -4.13 -1.89
C LEU A 80 7.84 -4.88 -2.55
N TYR A 81 6.86 -5.26 -1.76
CA TYR A 81 5.69 -5.98 -2.26
C TYR A 81 4.52 -5.05 -2.57
N CYS A 82 4.17 -4.20 -1.62
CA CYS A 82 2.96 -3.40 -1.71
C CYS A 82 3.07 -2.19 -0.81
N GLY A 83 2.39 -1.12 -1.18
CA GLY A 83 2.19 0.02 -0.31
C GLY A 83 0.78 -0.01 0.26
N MET A 84 0.52 0.86 1.22
CA MET A 84 -0.81 0.99 1.81
C MET A 84 -1.01 2.40 2.33
N ALA A 85 -2.09 3.03 1.88
CA ALA A 85 -2.51 4.31 2.44
C ALA A 85 -3.23 4.07 3.76
N LEU A 86 -2.97 4.91 4.76
CA LEU A 86 -3.60 4.82 6.07
C LEU A 86 -4.07 6.21 6.50
N GLY A 87 -5.33 6.33 6.85
CA GLY A 87 -5.90 7.60 7.28
C GLY A 87 -7.36 7.45 7.65
N TYR A 88 -8.10 8.55 7.51
CA TYR A 88 -9.53 8.55 7.77
C TYR A 88 -10.28 8.46 6.45
N ALA A 89 -11.39 7.71 6.44
CA ALA A 89 -12.20 7.58 5.24
C ALA A 89 -12.81 8.93 4.87
N ASP A 90 -12.80 9.24 3.57
CA ASP A 90 -13.55 10.38 3.04
C ASP A 90 -14.98 9.93 2.77
N GLU A 91 -15.84 10.12 3.75
CA GLU A 91 -17.23 9.67 3.69
C GLU A 91 -18.04 10.42 2.64
N GLU A 92 -17.56 11.58 2.21
CA GLU A 92 -18.23 12.38 1.18
C GLU A 92 -17.85 11.95 -0.24
N HIS A 93 -16.81 11.13 -0.38
CA HIS A 93 -16.42 10.64 -1.68
C HIS A 93 -17.47 9.64 -2.22
N PRO A 94 -17.82 9.71 -3.53
CA PRO A 94 -18.83 8.82 -4.10
C PRO A 94 -18.59 7.33 -3.85
N SER A 95 -17.34 6.89 -3.80
CA SER A 95 -17.02 5.48 -3.57
C SER A 95 -17.36 5.01 -2.17
N ALA A 96 -17.50 5.91 -1.21
CA ALA A 96 -17.83 5.55 0.16
C ALA A 96 -19.25 4.97 0.31
N ALA A 97 -20.11 5.23 -0.66
CA ALA A 97 -21.49 4.73 -0.67
C ALA A 97 -21.63 3.32 -1.23
N MET A 98 -20.54 2.75 -1.77
CA MET A 98 -20.57 1.45 -2.43
C MET A 98 -20.31 0.27 -1.48
#